data_9f1dab7d37a997a3d949afd84372e8b0
#
_entry.id   9f1dab7d37a997a3d949afd84372e8b0
#
_cell.length_a   1.000
_cell.length_b   1.000
_cell.length_c   1.000
_cell.angle_alpha   90.00
_cell.angle_beta   90.00
_cell.angle_gamma   90.00
#
_symmetry.space_group_name_H-M   'P 1'
#
loop_
_entity.id
_entity.type
_entity.pdbx_description
1 polymer ?
#
loop_
_entity_poly.entity_id
_entity_poly.type
_entity_poly.pdbx_seq_one_letter_code
_entity_poly.pdbx_strand_id
1 'polypeptide(L)'
;MILNKKLIKNKKIKGVHHMKELSNSYLVERLNVENSLRNAGVIEVQSVMPGESSEYKNRVLNLFGGFDKATISEMMKQCLKWEEEDAEILYKHSQQIRQLQDPRQLLKPIILNINSPGGHVDELMALVDMLESMPAPVITRAYGEIASCGFVLFCIGDERYVGPNVSLMYHEIAYGIMGKDSEIRNYSEYTKRVQKRIDRLIKAKTGITLKKLDEWKKSNQDKWLDAEEAVELGIATAFLY
;
A
#
# COMPACT_ATOMS: atom_id res chain seq x y z
N MET A 1 -30.02 24.30 -11.70
CA MET A 1 -29.66 23.01 -11.07
C MET A 1 -29.21 21.93 -12.06
N ILE A 2 -29.54 22.03 -13.35
CA ILE A 2 -29.19 20.99 -14.38
C ILE A 2 -27.77 21.21 -14.97
N LEU A 3 -27.29 22.47 -15.05
CA LEU A 3 -25.94 22.76 -15.57
C LEU A 3 -24.78 22.22 -14.67
N ASN A 4 -24.98 22.22 -13.35
CA ASN A 4 -23.95 21.71 -12.42
C ASN A 4 -23.74 20.19 -12.48
N LYS A 5 -24.80 19.42 -12.78
CA LYS A 5 -24.68 17.96 -12.92
C LYS A 5 -23.92 17.53 -14.18
N LYS A 6 -24.01 18.31 -15.27
CA LYS A 6 -23.26 18.02 -16.50
C LYS A 6 -21.76 18.35 -16.37
N LEU A 7 -21.42 19.40 -15.63
CA LEU A 7 -20.01 19.76 -15.36
C LEU A 7 -19.31 18.73 -14.43
N ILE A 8 -20.03 18.23 -13.43
CA ILE A 8 -19.52 17.21 -12.53
C ILE A 8 -19.34 15.87 -13.28
N LYS A 9 -20.30 15.50 -14.15
CA LYS A 9 -20.19 14.29 -14.97
C LYS A 9 -19.02 14.36 -15.96
N ASN A 10 -18.78 15.51 -16.59
CA ASN A 10 -17.67 15.68 -17.53
C ASN A 10 -16.30 15.74 -16.82
N LYS A 11 -16.21 16.25 -15.58
CA LYS A 11 -14.98 16.17 -14.77
C LYS A 11 -14.71 14.73 -14.31
N LYS A 12 -15.74 13.96 -13.89
CA LYS A 12 -15.60 12.53 -13.54
C LYS A 12 -15.09 11.72 -14.72
N ILE A 13 -15.64 11.91 -15.92
CA ILE A 13 -15.23 11.17 -17.12
C ILE A 13 -13.78 11.52 -17.53
N LYS A 14 -13.37 12.80 -17.42
CA LYS A 14 -11.99 13.20 -17.72
C LYS A 14 -10.99 12.66 -16.70
N GLY A 15 -11.34 12.62 -15.40
CA GLY A 15 -10.49 12.04 -14.35
C GLY A 15 -10.26 10.54 -14.56
N VAL A 16 -11.31 9.79 -14.84
CA VAL A 16 -11.24 8.34 -15.10
C VAL A 16 -10.44 8.03 -16.39
N HIS A 17 -10.57 8.87 -17.42
CA HIS A 17 -9.83 8.70 -18.68
C HIS A 17 -8.33 8.98 -18.47
N HIS A 18 -8.00 10.06 -17.76
CA HIS A 18 -6.62 10.42 -17.45
C HIS A 18 -5.92 9.36 -16.55
N MET A 19 -6.65 8.76 -15.61
CA MET A 19 -6.11 7.69 -14.75
C MET A 19 -5.93 6.37 -15.49
N LYS A 20 -6.79 6.05 -16.46
CA LYS A 20 -6.57 4.91 -17.38
C LYS A 20 -5.33 5.14 -18.26
N GLU A 21 -5.07 6.38 -18.68
CA GLU A 21 -3.86 6.73 -19.43
C GLU A 21 -2.60 6.60 -18.57
N LEU A 22 -2.64 7.02 -17.30
CA LEU A 22 -1.52 6.86 -16.37
C LEU A 22 -1.24 5.38 -16.03
N SER A 23 -2.28 4.59 -15.79
CA SER A 23 -2.16 3.14 -15.58
C SER A 23 -1.63 2.43 -16.83
N ASN A 24 -2.10 2.82 -18.01
CA ASN A 24 -1.57 2.28 -19.28
C ASN A 24 -0.14 2.74 -19.54
N SER A 25 0.24 3.96 -19.19
CA SER A 25 1.60 4.45 -19.37
C SER A 25 2.59 3.67 -18.50
N TYR A 26 2.23 3.38 -17.25
CA TYR A 26 3.04 2.55 -16.36
C TYR A 26 3.21 1.11 -16.88
N LEU A 27 2.11 0.50 -17.33
CA LEU A 27 2.15 -0.84 -17.96
C LEU A 27 2.98 -0.86 -19.25
N VAL A 28 2.90 0.20 -20.05
CA VAL A 28 3.71 0.35 -21.27
C VAL A 28 5.18 0.57 -20.92
N GLU A 29 5.48 1.37 -19.90
CA GLU A 29 6.85 1.62 -19.44
C GLU A 29 7.47 0.36 -18.86
N ARG A 30 6.73 -0.42 -18.09
CA ARG A 30 7.14 -1.73 -17.58
C ARG A 30 7.37 -2.74 -18.71
N LEU A 31 6.48 -2.82 -19.70
CA LEU A 31 6.64 -3.66 -20.89
C LEU A 31 7.89 -3.25 -21.71
N ASN A 32 8.18 -1.96 -21.81
CA ASN A 32 9.36 -1.46 -22.49
C ASN A 32 10.65 -1.82 -21.75
N VAL A 33 10.64 -1.75 -20.41
CA VAL A 33 11.77 -2.21 -19.58
C VAL A 33 11.96 -3.72 -19.70
N GLU A 34 10.89 -4.51 -19.62
CA GLU A 34 10.96 -5.96 -19.83
C GLU A 34 11.50 -6.31 -21.23
N ASN A 35 11.04 -5.64 -22.26
CA ASN A 35 11.53 -5.85 -23.63
C ASN A 35 13.00 -5.42 -23.80
N SER A 36 13.42 -4.34 -23.13
CA SER A 36 14.83 -3.90 -23.13
C SER A 36 15.73 -4.90 -22.42
N LEU A 37 15.27 -5.48 -21.32
CA LEU A 37 15.98 -6.52 -20.57
C LEU A 37 16.04 -7.84 -21.34
N ARG A 38 15.01 -8.18 -22.10
CA ARG A 38 14.98 -9.31 -23.05
C ARG A 38 16.03 -9.14 -24.14
N ASN A 39 16.04 -7.97 -24.78
CA ASN A 39 16.95 -7.67 -25.89
C ASN A 39 18.43 -7.59 -25.41
N ALA A 40 18.65 -7.29 -24.15
CA ALA A 40 19.97 -7.29 -23.53
C ALA A 40 20.43 -8.67 -23.03
N GLY A 41 19.62 -9.73 -23.21
CA GLY A 41 19.94 -11.09 -22.74
C GLY A 41 19.92 -11.24 -21.20
N VAL A 42 19.30 -10.30 -20.51
CA VAL A 42 19.25 -10.26 -19.02
C VAL A 42 18.12 -11.16 -18.50
N ILE A 43 17.09 -11.40 -19.30
CA ILE A 43 15.96 -12.28 -18.99
C ILE A 43 15.82 -13.31 -20.11
N GLU A 44 16.11 -14.57 -19.82
CA GLU A 44 15.58 -15.68 -20.62
C GLU A 44 14.08 -15.81 -20.32
N VAL A 45 13.26 -15.21 -21.15
CA VAL A 45 11.82 -15.43 -21.05
C VAL A 45 11.45 -16.57 -21.96
N GLN A 46 11.28 -17.74 -21.38
CA GLN A 46 10.37 -18.71 -21.98
C GLN A 46 9.01 -18.02 -22.10
N SER A 47 8.48 -17.96 -23.31
CA SER A 47 7.14 -17.45 -23.61
C SER A 47 6.13 -18.33 -22.89
N VAL A 48 5.72 -17.92 -21.70
CA VAL A 48 4.68 -18.62 -20.95
C VAL A 48 3.35 -18.17 -21.48
N MET A 49 2.71 -19.04 -22.23
CA MET A 49 1.29 -18.92 -22.54
C MET A 49 0.49 -18.91 -21.24
N PRO A 50 -0.64 -18.21 -21.14
CA PRO A 50 -1.47 -18.22 -19.94
C PRO A 50 -1.96 -19.66 -19.66
N GLY A 51 -1.37 -20.34 -18.69
CA GLY A 51 -1.75 -21.71 -18.32
C GLY A 51 -0.64 -22.61 -17.80
N GLU A 52 0.63 -22.35 -18.08
CA GLU A 52 1.72 -23.24 -17.65
C GLU A 52 2.94 -22.47 -17.16
N SER A 53 3.12 -22.43 -15.86
CA SER A 53 4.36 -22.72 -15.14
C SER A 53 4.25 -22.44 -13.65
N SER A 54 4.57 -23.44 -12.87
CA SER A 54 4.56 -23.49 -11.42
C SER A 54 5.71 -22.70 -10.75
N GLU A 55 6.56 -22.03 -11.49
CA GLU A 55 7.76 -21.37 -10.96
C GLU A 55 7.60 -19.88 -10.61
N TYR A 56 6.51 -19.25 -11.04
CA TYR A 56 6.27 -17.84 -10.71
C TYR A 56 5.05 -17.66 -9.82
N LYS A 57 5.09 -18.25 -8.61
CA LYS A 57 4.07 -17.95 -7.60
C LYS A 57 3.97 -16.45 -7.42
N ASN A 58 2.76 -15.89 -7.60
CA ASN A 58 2.49 -14.49 -7.28
C ASN A 58 2.84 -14.25 -5.81
N ARG A 59 3.58 -13.19 -5.52
CA ARG A 59 3.88 -12.76 -4.16
C ARG A 59 2.67 -12.08 -3.57
N VAL A 60 1.71 -12.85 -3.10
CA VAL A 60 0.43 -12.35 -2.59
C VAL A 60 0.33 -12.63 -1.11
N LEU A 61 0.07 -11.58 -0.34
CA LEU A 61 -0.35 -11.63 1.06
C LEU A 61 -1.81 -11.22 1.15
N ASN A 62 -2.58 -11.91 1.98
CA ASN A 62 -3.98 -11.58 2.24
C ASN A 62 -4.16 -11.27 3.72
N LEU A 63 -4.60 -10.07 4.03
CA LEU A 63 -5.02 -9.66 5.36
C LEU A 63 -6.54 -9.46 5.36
N PHE A 64 -7.26 -10.53 5.68
CA PHE A 64 -8.72 -10.55 5.79
C PHE A 64 -9.10 -10.77 7.25
N GLY A 65 -9.10 -9.68 8.03
CA GLY A 65 -9.34 -9.70 9.47
C GLY A 65 -8.48 -8.72 10.25
N GLY A 66 -8.33 -8.95 11.55
CA GLY A 66 -7.60 -8.07 12.44
C GLY A 66 -6.08 -8.19 12.38
N PHE A 67 -5.40 -7.18 12.89
CA PHE A 67 -3.96 -7.23 13.14
C PHE A 67 -3.69 -7.94 14.46
N ASP A 68 -3.41 -9.22 14.40
CA ASP A 68 -2.98 -10.02 15.53
C ASP A 68 -1.59 -10.62 15.28
N LYS A 69 -0.94 -11.01 16.37
CA LYS A 69 0.45 -11.51 16.33
C LYS A 69 0.63 -12.75 15.44
N ALA A 70 -0.32 -13.66 15.42
CA ALA A 70 -0.21 -14.90 14.66
C ALA A 70 -0.25 -14.62 13.17
N THR A 71 -1.26 -13.85 12.73
CA THR A 71 -1.45 -13.44 11.33
C THR A 71 -0.25 -12.65 10.82
N ILE A 72 0.18 -11.63 11.55
CA ILE A 72 1.29 -10.76 11.12
C ILE A 72 2.63 -11.52 11.11
N SER A 73 2.89 -12.38 12.11
CA SER A 73 4.10 -13.21 12.11
C SER A 73 4.20 -14.12 10.89
N GLU A 74 3.07 -14.69 10.43
CA GLU A 74 3.08 -15.54 9.24
C GLU A 74 3.33 -14.74 7.96
N MET A 75 2.74 -13.54 7.84
CA MET A 75 3.02 -12.64 6.73
C MET A 75 4.50 -12.23 6.70
N MET A 76 5.09 -11.89 7.86
CA MET A 76 6.49 -11.53 7.96
C MET A 76 7.44 -12.68 7.59
N LYS A 77 7.14 -13.92 8.01
CA LYS A 77 7.92 -15.10 7.58
C LYS A 77 7.91 -15.29 6.06
N GLN A 78 6.78 -14.99 5.43
CA GLN A 78 6.70 -15.04 3.96
C GLN A 78 7.53 -13.93 3.30
N CYS A 79 7.53 -12.73 3.87
CA CYS A 79 8.39 -11.62 3.42
C CYS A 79 9.87 -11.98 3.49
N LEU A 80 10.34 -12.58 4.60
CA LEU A 80 11.74 -13.02 4.76
C LEU A 80 12.19 -13.97 3.65
N LYS A 81 11.34 -14.91 3.24
CA LYS A 81 11.67 -15.81 2.11
C LYS A 81 11.82 -15.04 0.81
N TRP A 82 10.95 -14.08 0.56
CA TRP A 82 11.03 -13.25 -0.65
C TRP A 82 12.24 -12.29 -0.63
N GLU A 83 12.64 -11.83 0.54
CA GLU A 83 13.85 -11.01 0.70
C GLU A 83 15.11 -11.79 0.29
N GLU A 84 15.21 -13.06 0.69
CA GLU A 84 16.30 -13.96 0.28
C GLU A 84 16.31 -14.17 -1.26
N GLU A 85 15.14 -14.43 -1.86
CA GLU A 85 14.98 -14.56 -3.31
C GLU A 85 15.39 -13.27 -4.05
N ASP A 86 14.98 -12.12 -3.54
CA ASP A 86 15.30 -10.80 -4.11
C ASP A 86 16.80 -10.52 -4.04
N ALA A 87 17.44 -10.86 -2.91
CA ALA A 87 18.88 -10.70 -2.74
C ALA A 87 19.66 -11.50 -3.79
N GLU A 88 19.24 -12.74 -4.08
CA GLU A 88 19.85 -13.56 -5.14
C GLU A 88 19.67 -12.94 -6.53
N ILE A 89 18.47 -12.45 -6.85
CA ILE A 89 18.19 -11.80 -8.13
C ILE A 89 19.08 -10.56 -8.30
N LEU A 90 19.12 -9.70 -7.29
CA LEU A 90 19.91 -8.48 -7.31
C LEU A 90 21.42 -8.78 -7.41
N TYR A 91 21.89 -9.82 -6.73
CA TYR A 91 23.29 -10.25 -6.83
C TYR A 91 23.65 -10.76 -8.24
N LYS A 92 22.85 -11.65 -8.81
CA LYS A 92 23.03 -12.21 -10.16
C LYS A 92 23.04 -11.11 -11.24
N HIS A 93 22.24 -10.08 -11.07
CA HIS A 93 22.11 -8.98 -12.03
C HIS A 93 22.87 -7.72 -11.65
N SER A 94 23.83 -7.80 -10.73
CA SER A 94 24.54 -6.65 -10.16
C SER A 94 25.24 -5.74 -11.19
N GLN A 95 25.67 -6.28 -12.34
CA GLN A 95 26.29 -5.50 -13.42
C GLN A 95 25.25 -4.71 -14.22
N GLN A 96 24.08 -5.30 -14.47
CA GLN A 96 22.98 -4.67 -15.22
C GLN A 96 22.24 -3.63 -14.39
N ILE A 97 22.13 -3.84 -13.07
CA ILE A 97 21.49 -2.93 -12.11
C ILE A 97 22.09 -1.52 -12.17
N ARG A 98 23.41 -1.39 -12.43
CA ARG A 98 24.08 -0.09 -12.54
C ARG A 98 23.57 0.77 -13.71
N GLN A 99 22.88 0.17 -14.67
CA GLN A 99 22.32 0.83 -15.84
C GLN A 99 20.83 1.16 -15.70
N LEU A 100 20.16 0.65 -14.65
CA LEU A 100 18.75 0.89 -14.39
C LEU A 100 18.56 2.15 -13.53
N GLN A 101 17.53 2.92 -13.85
CA GLN A 101 17.12 4.07 -13.02
C GLN A 101 16.54 3.60 -11.68
N ASP A 102 15.79 2.51 -11.67
CA ASP A 102 15.26 1.88 -10.46
C ASP A 102 15.46 0.35 -10.49
N PRO A 103 16.42 -0.18 -9.70
CA PRO A 103 16.68 -1.62 -9.60
C PRO A 103 15.48 -2.45 -9.14
N ARG A 104 14.51 -1.84 -8.44
CA ARG A 104 13.31 -2.53 -7.95
C ARG A 104 12.44 -3.05 -9.10
N GLN A 105 12.56 -2.48 -10.30
CA GLN A 105 11.83 -2.93 -11.49
C GLN A 105 12.19 -4.36 -11.93
N LEU A 106 13.34 -4.90 -11.49
CA LEU A 106 13.71 -6.30 -11.71
C LEU A 106 12.95 -7.27 -10.80
N LEU A 107 12.41 -6.79 -9.71
CA LEU A 107 11.81 -7.60 -8.68
C LEU A 107 10.29 -7.71 -8.87
N LYS A 108 9.75 -8.87 -8.54
CA LYS A 108 8.30 -9.05 -8.54
C LYS A 108 7.69 -8.26 -7.40
N PRO A 109 6.63 -7.48 -7.65
CA PRO A 109 5.95 -6.76 -6.59
C PRO A 109 5.30 -7.71 -5.58
N ILE A 110 5.27 -7.28 -4.33
CA ILE A 110 4.47 -7.90 -3.28
C ILE A 110 3.06 -7.31 -3.37
N ILE A 111 2.07 -8.17 -3.60
CA ILE A 111 0.66 -7.78 -3.65
C ILE A 111 0.03 -8.05 -2.30
N LEU A 112 -0.52 -7.02 -1.68
CA LEU A 112 -1.17 -7.09 -0.39
C LEU A 112 -2.67 -6.80 -0.53
N ASN A 113 -3.49 -7.85 -0.46
CA ASN A 113 -4.94 -7.72 -0.46
C ASN A 113 -5.43 -7.49 0.98
N ILE A 114 -6.19 -6.42 1.19
CA ILE A 114 -6.58 -5.97 2.52
C ILE A 114 -8.12 -5.85 2.61
N ASN A 115 -8.69 -6.48 3.65
CA ASN A 115 -10.03 -6.26 4.15
C ASN A 115 -9.96 -6.40 5.68
N SER A 116 -9.81 -5.27 6.39
CA SER A 116 -9.44 -5.29 7.79
C SER A 116 -10.05 -4.14 8.59
N PRO A 117 -10.66 -4.42 9.75
CA PRO A 117 -11.12 -3.39 10.67
C PRO A 117 -9.96 -2.74 11.48
N GLY A 118 -8.73 -3.23 11.33
CA GLY A 118 -7.58 -2.81 12.12
C GLY A 118 -7.16 -3.81 13.19
N GLY A 119 -6.56 -3.34 14.28
CA GLY A 119 -6.09 -4.18 15.38
C GLY A 119 -4.87 -3.61 16.11
N HIS A 120 -3.92 -4.46 16.47
CA HIS A 120 -2.77 -4.05 17.27
C HIS A 120 -1.77 -3.19 16.49
N VAL A 121 -1.48 -2.00 17.03
CA VAL A 121 -0.57 -1.03 16.39
C VAL A 121 0.87 -1.54 16.31
N ASP A 122 1.34 -2.28 17.32
CA ASP A 122 2.71 -2.81 17.32
C ASP A 122 2.89 -3.86 16.20
N GLU A 123 1.87 -4.68 15.94
CA GLU A 123 1.86 -5.64 14.83
C GLU A 123 1.82 -4.93 13.46
N LEU A 124 1.04 -3.85 13.35
CA LEU A 124 1.07 -2.99 12.17
C LEU A 124 2.48 -2.45 11.92
N MET A 125 3.10 -1.85 12.94
CA MET A 125 4.41 -1.21 12.77
C MET A 125 5.50 -2.22 12.42
N ALA A 126 5.46 -3.43 12.99
CA ALA A 126 6.37 -4.51 12.63
C ALA A 126 6.26 -4.91 11.15
N LEU A 127 5.03 -5.06 10.65
CA LEU A 127 4.79 -5.41 9.24
C LEU A 127 5.18 -4.25 8.30
N VAL A 128 4.90 -3.00 8.68
CA VAL A 128 5.31 -1.81 7.92
C VAL A 128 6.83 -1.74 7.81
N ASP A 129 7.56 -1.87 8.92
CA ASP A 129 9.02 -1.84 8.90
C ASP A 129 9.58 -2.96 8.01
N MET A 130 9.00 -4.16 8.05
CA MET A 130 9.37 -5.28 7.17
C MET A 130 9.13 -4.92 5.69
N LEU A 131 7.93 -4.48 5.32
CA LEU A 131 7.59 -4.17 3.94
C LEU A 131 8.40 -2.98 3.39
N GLU A 132 8.70 -1.97 4.21
CA GLU A 132 9.53 -0.84 3.80
C GLU A 132 11.03 -1.20 3.66
N SER A 133 11.50 -2.26 4.36
CA SER A 133 12.87 -2.78 4.17
C SER A 133 13.02 -3.65 2.93
N MET A 134 11.92 -4.18 2.38
CA MET A 134 11.94 -5.01 1.19
C MET A 134 12.40 -4.23 -0.04
N PRO A 135 13.31 -4.79 -0.85
CA PRO A 135 13.71 -4.15 -2.11
C PRO A 135 12.60 -4.18 -3.17
N ALA A 136 11.65 -5.13 -3.09
CA ALA A 136 10.55 -5.24 -4.04
C ALA A 136 9.48 -4.16 -3.84
N PRO A 137 8.83 -3.67 -4.93
CA PRO A 137 7.68 -2.77 -4.82
C PRO A 137 6.50 -3.43 -4.09
N VAL A 138 5.75 -2.65 -3.33
CA VAL A 138 4.56 -3.10 -2.62
C VAL A 138 3.31 -2.52 -3.27
N ILE A 139 2.37 -3.39 -3.66
CA ILE A 139 1.08 -3.01 -4.22
C ILE A 139 -0.01 -3.38 -3.21
N THR A 140 -0.76 -2.39 -2.74
CA THR A 140 -1.88 -2.64 -1.84
C THR A 140 -3.21 -2.60 -2.59
N ARG A 141 -4.12 -3.52 -2.26
CA ARG A 141 -5.46 -3.62 -2.83
C ARG A 141 -6.49 -3.68 -1.73
N ALA A 142 -7.40 -2.73 -1.74
CA ALA A 142 -8.44 -2.57 -0.75
C ALA A 142 -9.74 -3.24 -1.17
N TYR A 143 -10.33 -4.01 -0.26
CA TYR A 143 -11.63 -4.67 -0.44
C TYR A 143 -12.48 -4.47 0.82
N GLY A 144 -13.79 -4.29 0.67
CA GLY A 144 -14.74 -4.22 1.79
C GLY A 144 -14.45 -3.07 2.74
N GLU A 145 -13.93 -3.36 3.93
CA GLU A 145 -13.60 -2.37 4.96
C GLU A 145 -12.08 -2.27 5.15
N ILE A 146 -11.59 -1.05 5.18
CA ILE A 146 -10.18 -0.71 5.42
C ILE A 146 -10.13 0.32 6.55
N ALA A 147 -10.06 -0.15 7.80
CA ALA A 147 -10.17 0.73 8.96
C ALA A 147 -8.93 0.70 9.86
N SER A 148 -8.66 1.82 10.56
CA SER A 148 -7.62 1.91 11.61
C SER A 148 -6.24 1.45 11.09
N CYS A 149 -5.64 0.43 11.68
CA CYS A 149 -4.38 -0.17 11.22
C CYS A 149 -4.45 -0.63 9.75
N GLY A 150 -5.63 -1.09 9.27
CA GLY A 150 -5.86 -1.46 7.88
C GLY A 150 -5.71 -0.27 6.94
N PHE A 151 -6.21 0.90 7.33
CA PHE A 151 -6.04 2.15 6.59
C PHE A 151 -4.56 2.54 6.46
N VAL A 152 -3.81 2.46 7.55
CA VAL A 152 -2.37 2.77 7.53
C VAL A 152 -1.62 1.81 6.64
N LEU A 153 -1.86 0.49 6.77
CA LEU A 153 -1.23 -0.52 5.93
C LEU A 153 -1.58 -0.34 4.45
N PHE A 154 -2.81 0.05 4.12
CA PHE A 154 -3.18 0.37 2.74
C PHE A 154 -2.35 1.54 2.20
N CYS A 155 -2.14 2.58 3.01
CA CYS A 155 -1.42 3.79 2.62
C CYS A 155 0.07 3.55 2.30
N ILE A 156 0.72 2.50 2.82
CA ILE A 156 2.17 2.30 2.64
C ILE A 156 2.55 1.73 1.27
N GLY A 157 1.59 1.22 0.50
CA GLY A 157 1.84 0.71 -0.84
C GLY A 157 2.46 1.76 -1.77
N ASP A 158 3.36 1.34 -2.65
CA ASP A 158 3.87 2.18 -3.74
C ASP A 158 2.75 2.45 -4.76
N GLU A 159 1.92 1.44 -5.02
CA GLU A 159 0.65 1.56 -5.74
C GLU A 159 -0.49 1.09 -4.82
N ARG A 160 -1.61 1.81 -4.85
CA ARG A 160 -2.74 1.60 -3.94
C ARG A 160 -4.04 1.56 -4.71
N TYR A 161 -4.59 0.37 -4.86
CA TYR A 161 -5.81 0.15 -5.63
C TYR A 161 -7.01 -0.05 -4.72
N VAL A 162 -8.09 0.65 -4.98
CA VAL A 162 -9.32 0.61 -4.19
C VAL A 162 -10.47 0.04 -5.00
N GLY A 163 -11.20 -0.92 -4.43
CA GLY A 163 -12.47 -1.40 -4.99
C GLY A 163 -13.56 -0.33 -4.90
N PRO A 164 -14.53 -0.28 -5.82
CA PRO A 164 -15.53 0.80 -5.87
C PRO A 164 -16.50 0.80 -4.67
N ASN A 165 -16.61 -0.30 -3.95
CA ASN A 165 -17.50 -0.44 -2.80
C ASN A 165 -16.74 -0.45 -1.45
N VAL A 166 -15.49 0.01 -1.44
CA VAL A 166 -14.66 0.02 -0.23
C VAL A 166 -15.01 1.21 0.64
N SER A 167 -15.11 0.96 1.94
CA SER A 167 -15.15 2.00 2.98
C SER A 167 -13.80 2.08 3.68
N LEU A 168 -13.22 3.28 3.74
CA LEU A 168 -11.95 3.50 4.44
C LEU A 168 -12.21 4.33 5.70
N MET A 169 -11.48 4.03 6.78
CA MET A 169 -11.63 4.77 8.03
C MET A 169 -10.27 5.09 8.66
N TYR A 170 -10.06 6.37 8.91
CA TYR A 170 -8.97 6.89 9.71
C TYR A 170 -9.47 7.40 11.05
N HIS A 171 -8.77 7.02 12.11
CA HIS A 171 -8.92 7.59 13.45
C HIS A 171 -7.56 7.68 14.16
N GLU A 172 -7.52 8.43 15.25
CA GLU A 172 -6.35 8.40 16.15
C GLU A 172 -6.28 7.07 16.92
N ILE A 173 -5.08 6.74 17.43
CA ILE A 173 -4.89 5.50 18.18
C ILE A 173 -5.83 5.49 19.39
N ALA A 174 -6.73 4.49 19.44
CA ALA A 174 -7.57 4.20 20.58
C ALA A 174 -6.88 3.20 21.51
N TYR A 175 -6.89 3.45 22.81
CA TYR A 175 -6.33 2.54 23.81
C TYR A 175 -7.07 2.62 25.13
N GLY A 176 -7.01 1.52 25.90
CA GLY A 176 -7.43 1.47 27.29
C GLY A 176 -6.23 1.13 28.17
N ILE A 177 -6.04 1.84 29.27
CA ILE A 177 -4.99 1.55 30.23
C ILE A 177 -5.50 1.78 31.65
N MET A 178 -5.11 0.89 32.55
CA MET A 178 -5.34 1.02 34.00
C MET A 178 -4.03 0.77 34.70
N GLY A 179 -3.70 1.66 35.68
CA GLY A 179 -2.44 1.58 36.42
C GLY A 179 -2.22 2.81 37.22
N LYS A 180 -0.98 3.01 37.70
CA LYS A 180 -0.58 4.23 38.45
C LYS A 180 -0.61 5.45 37.50
N ASP A 181 -0.85 6.61 38.03
CA ASP A 181 -0.89 7.88 37.34
C ASP A 181 0.39 8.13 36.49
N SER A 182 1.56 7.77 37.00
CA SER A 182 2.81 7.83 36.22
C SER A 182 2.86 6.89 35.04
N GLU A 183 2.32 5.68 35.14
CA GLU A 183 2.24 4.68 34.08
C GLU A 183 1.29 5.15 32.96
N ILE A 184 0.12 5.69 33.39
CA ILE A 184 -0.87 6.24 32.44
C ILE A 184 -0.29 7.40 31.65
N ARG A 185 0.40 8.35 32.30
CA ARG A 185 1.06 9.46 31.63
C ARG A 185 2.15 9.00 30.65
N ASN A 186 3.02 8.09 31.12
CA ASN A 186 4.08 7.55 30.25
C ASN A 186 3.52 6.86 29.02
N TYR A 187 2.45 6.08 29.16
CA TYR A 187 1.81 5.40 28.04
C TYR A 187 1.13 6.40 27.10
N SER A 188 0.47 7.43 27.61
CA SER A 188 -0.10 8.50 26.79
C SER A 188 0.97 9.21 25.96
N GLU A 189 2.12 9.54 26.53
CA GLU A 189 3.23 10.15 25.80
C GLU A 189 3.84 9.20 24.75
N TYR A 190 3.94 7.91 25.05
CA TYR A 190 4.33 6.89 24.10
C TYR A 190 3.36 6.84 22.91
N THR A 191 2.06 6.76 23.16
CA THR A 191 1.02 6.70 22.14
C THR A 191 1.04 7.93 21.24
N LYS A 192 1.21 9.13 21.77
CA LYS A 192 1.37 10.36 21.01
C LYS A 192 2.58 10.29 20.04
N ARG A 193 3.69 9.68 20.46
CA ARG A 193 4.86 9.50 19.61
C ARG A 193 4.60 8.51 18.50
N VAL A 194 3.88 7.43 18.77
CA VAL A 194 3.49 6.44 17.77
C VAL A 194 2.54 7.06 16.74
N GLN A 195 1.52 7.81 17.20
CA GLN A 195 0.60 8.53 16.33
C GLN A 195 1.33 9.46 15.36
N LYS A 196 2.31 10.23 15.83
CA LYS A 196 3.11 11.10 14.97
C LYS A 196 3.91 10.32 13.92
N ARG A 197 4.36 9.10 14.22
CA ARG A 197 5.03 8.23 13.22
C ARG A 197 4.04 7.77 12.15
N ILE A 198 2.88 7.30 12.55
CA ILE A 198 1.79 6.90 11.64
C ILE A 198 1.40 8.05 10.71
N ASP A 199 1.16 9.25 11.26
CA ASP A 199 0.79 10.42 10.47
C ASP A 199 1.87 10.78 9.43
N ARG A 200 3.15 10.63 9.77
CA ARG A 200 4.26 10.86 8.85
C ARG A 200 4.33 9.81 7.75
N LEU A 201 4.07 8.53 8.06
CA LEU A 201 3.99 7.45 7.08
C LEU A 201 2.88 7.74 6.06
N ILE A 202 1.67 8.03 6.53
CA ILE A 202 0.53 8.39 5.66
C ILE A 202 0.90 9.57 4.76
N LYS A 203 1.43 10.66 5.34
CA LYS A 203 1.87 11.83 4.57
C LYS A 203 2.92 11.50 3.52
N ALA A 204 3.90 10.64 3.85
CA ALA A 204 5.01 10.32 2.94
C ALA A 204 4.56 9.53 1.71
N LYS A 205 3.52 8.72 1.86
CA LYS A 205 3.05 7.78 0.83
C LYS A 205 1.79 8.24 0.09
N THR A 206 1.09 9.26 0.60
CA THR A 206 -0.19 9.73 0.04
C THR A 206 -0.18 11.23 -0.24
N GLY A 207 -1.28 11.75 -0.82
CA GLY A 207 -1.51 13.19 -0.99
C GLY A 207 -1.95 13.93 0.29
N ILE A 208 -2.15 13.21 1.40
CA ILE A 208 -2.69 13.78 2.64
C ILE A 208 -1.63 14.59 3.39
N THR A 209 -1.99 15.80 3.81
CA THR A 209 -1.12 16.65 4.64
C THR A 209 -1.30 16.37 6.12
N LEU A 210 -0.25 16.62 6.93
CA LEU A 210 -0.36 16.52 8.40
C LEU A 210 -1.48 17.43 8.94
N LYS A 211 -1.65 18.61 8.34
CA LYS A 211 -2.74 19.54 8.71
C LYS A 211 -4.11 18.88 8.53
N LYS A 212 -4.31 18.15 7.43
CA LYS A 212 -5.57 17.45 7.15
C LYS A 212 -5.83 16.32 8.15
N LEU A 213 -4.80 15.53 8.48
CA LEU A 213 -4.89 14.49 9.52
C LEU A 213 -5.21 15.11 10.89
N ASP A 214 -4.59 16.25 11.24
CA ASP A 214 -4.89 16.96 12.49
C ASP A 214 -6.32 17.52 12.51
N GLU A 215 -6.86 17.99 11.41
CA GLU A 215 -8.26 18.42 11.28
C GLU A 215 -9.21 17.25 11.54
N TRP A 216 -8.93 16.07 10.98
CA TRP A 216 -9.74 14.86 11.20
C TRP A 216 -9.71 14.42 12.68
N LYS A 217 -8.55 14.39 13.32
CA LYS A 217 -8.43 14.05 14.75
C LYS A 217 -9.17 15.04 15.68
N LYS A 218 -9.13 16.33 15.36
CA LYS A 218 -9.81 17.38 16.15
C LYS A 218 -11.34 17.28 16.13
N SER A 219 -11.90 16.61 15.13
CA SER A 219 -13.35 16.39 15.08
C SER A 219 -13.84 15.42 16.17
N ASN A 220 -12.92 14.68 16.82
CA ASN A 220 -13.22 13.59 17.77
C ASN A 220 -14.18 12.54 17.21
N GLN A 221 -14.15 12.35 15.89
CA GLN A 221 -14.97 11.38 15.17
C GLN A 221 -14.10 10.60 14.19
N ASP A 222 -14.44 9.36 13.94
CA ASP A 222 -13.83 8.55 12.93
C ASP A 222 -14.07 9.17 11.55
N LYS A 223 -13.01 9.37 10.77
CA LYS A 223 -13.13 9.89 9.40
C LYS A 223 -13.32 8.74 8.42
N TRP A 224 -14.56 8.58 8.00
CA TRP A 224 -14.94 7.64 6.95
C TRP A 224 -14.81 8.30 5.58
N LEU A 225 -14.36 7.51 4.61
CA LEU A 225 -14.16 7.88 3.21
C LEU A 225 -14.74 6.78 2.32
N ASP A 226 -15.32 7.17 1.21
CA ASP A 226 -15.62 6.25 0.12
C ASP A 226 -14.41 6.10 -0.83
N ALA A 227 -14.55 5.22 -1.81
CA ALA A 227 -13.49 4.93 -2.76
C ALA A 227 -13.15 6.14 -3.66
N GLU A 228 -14.15 6.95 -4.03
CA GLU A 228 -13.97 8.17 -4.80
C GLU A 228 -13.20 9.22 -4.02
N GLU A 229 -13.57 9.47 -2.76
CA GLU A 229 -12.85 10.39 -1.86
C GLU A 229 -11.40 9.93 -1.65
N ALA A 230 -11.16 8.61 -1.52
CA ALA A 230 -9.82 8.07 -1.35
C ALA A 230 -8.93 8.35 -2.57
N VAL A 231 -9.46 8.26 -3.77
CA VAL A 231 -8.74 8.59 -5.01
C VAL A 231 -8.55 10.11 -5.14
N GLU A 232 -9.57 10.91 -4.87
CA GLU A 232 -9.48 12.38 -4.95
C GLU A 232 -8.45 12.97 -3.97
N LEU A 233 -8.30 12.37 -2.81
CA LEU A 233 -7.33 12.76 -1.77
C LEU A 233 -5.92 12.17 -2.00
N GLY A 234 -5.73 11.32 -3.00
CA GLY A 234 -4.46 10.66 -3.28
C GLY A 234 -4.09 9.57 -2.24
N ILE A 235 -5.07 9.12 -1.46
CA ILE A 235 -4.93 7.94 -0.58
C ILE A 235 -4.84 6.70 -1.43
N ALA A 236 -5.72 6.53 -2.41
CA ALA A 236 -5.61 5.51 -3.44
C ALA A 236 -5.00 6.11 -4.71
N THR A 237 -4.22 5.31 -5.43
CA THR A 237 -3.64 5.71 -6.73
C THR A 237 -4.62 5.49 -7.87
N ALA A 238 -5.47 4.47 -7.79
CA ALA A 238 -6.48 4.15 -8.79
C ALA A 238 -7.56 3.21 -8.25
N PHE A 239 -8.63 3.03 -9.03
CA PHE A 239 -9.58 1.95 -8.82
C PHE A 239 -9.00 0.61 -9.27
N LEU A 240 -9.48 -0.49 -8.68
CA LEU A 240 -9.06 -1.85 -9.03
C LEU A 240 -9.42 -2.24 -10.46
N TYR A 241 -10.46 -1.62 -11.04
CA TYR A 241 -10.98 -1.86 -12.40
C TYR A 241 -11.86 -0.71 -12.88
#